data_a29ea06860e2a90869b70c83cc3d9730
#
_entry.id   a29ea06860e2a90869b70c83cc3d9730
#
_cell.length_a   1.000
_cell.length_b   1.000
_cell.length_c   1.000
_cell.angle_alpha   90.00
_cell.angle_beta   90.00
_cell.angle_gamma   90.00
#
_symmetry.space_group_name_H-M   'P 1'
#
loop_
_entity.id
_entity.type
_entity.pdbx_description
1 polymer ?
#
loop_
_entity_poly.entity_id
_entity_poly.type
_entity_poly.pdbx_seq_one_letter_code
_entity_poly.pdbx_strand_id
1 'polypeptide(L)'
;TYRNEDGIYVFTKDAILSRGILLVTFSGDVKVMTTSVMGWQPLGRTMTITAIDGPLVIRSLDHKPATYFYQKYLHSTDFGKSDLLFPLVRSRHQVQLSVLPLESRSNGALQTNVFSHVGDQVQMAYGDPDQVILSSREALGRIEHFAPEGMLLISCVTRRYFLKEDANQILSAYGDFCVAPGGYVNGELIRIDGKTQATNMTLI
;
A
#
# COMPACT_ATOMS: atom_id res chain seq x y z
N THR A 1 -8.92 11.38 -5.54
CA THR A 1 -9.49 10.22 -6.27
C THR A 1 -8.73 10.12 -7.57
N TYR A 2 -7.80 9.17 -7.70
CA TYR A 2 -7.18 8.87 -8.98
C TYR A 2 -8.27 8.32 -9.88
N ARG A 3 -8.77 9.13 -10.80
CA ARG A 3 -9.62 8.66 -11.88
C ARG A 3 -8.69 7.97 -12.88
N ASN A 4 -8.79 6.67 -12.96
CA ASN A 4 -8.18 5.92 -14.06
C ASN A 4 -9.03 6.24 -15.30
N GLU A 5 -8.54 7.09 -16.18
CA GLU A 5 -9.26 7.47 -17.41
C GLU A 5 -9.48 6.26 -18.31
N ASP A 6 -8.66 5.22 -18.15
CA ASP A 6 -8.74 3.97 -18.90
C ASP A 6 -9.72 2.93 -18.33
N GLY A 7 -10.37 3.23 -17.19
CA GLY A 7 -11.31 2.32 -16.53
C GLY A 7 -10.65 1.25 -15.64
N ILE A 8 -11.50 0.46 -14.98
CA ILE A 8 -11.11 -0.67 -14.14
C ILE A 8 -11.60 -1.94 -14.82
N TYR A 9 -10.71 -2.90 -15.02
CA TYR A 9 -10.99 -4.14 -15.72
C TYR A 9 -10.58 -5.35 -14.91
N VAL A 10 -11.32 -6.45 -15.09
CA VAL A 10 -10.90 -7.79 -14.71
C VAL A 10 -10.59 -8.54 -16.01
N PHE A 11 -9.48 -9.24 -16.08
CA PHE A 11 -9.05 -9.89 -17.31
C PHE A 11 -8.55 -11.32 -17.07
N THR A 12 -8.77 -12.16 -18.04
CA THR A 12 -8.16 -13.48 -18.20
C THR A 12 -7.36 -13.48 -19.52
N LYS A 13 -6.74 -14.60 -19.85
CA LYS A 13 -6.08 -14.73 -21.17
C LYS A 13 -7.06 -14.57 -22.35
N ASP A 14 -8.35 -14.85 -22.14
CA ASP A 14 -9.35 -14.93 -23.21
C ASP A 14 -10.39 -13.78 -23.18
N ALA A 15 -10.45 -13.00 -22.08
CA ALA A 15 -11.49 -11.97 -21.93
C ALA A 15 -11.05 -10.78 -21.07
N ILE A 16 -11.59 -9.60 -21.39
CA ILE A 16 -11.50 -8.38 -20.59
C ILE A 16 -12.93 -7.97 -20.21
N LEU A 17 -13.18 -7.82 -18.92
CA LEU A 17 -14.49 -7.48 -18.38
C LEU A 17 -14.43 -6.13 -17.67
N SER A 18 -15.30 -5.21 -18.04
CA SER A 18 -15.45 -3.92 -17.34
C SER A 18 -16.24 -4.03 -16.04
N ARG A 19 -16.92 -5.14 -15.82
CA ARG A 19 -17.63 -5.51 -14.59
C ARG A 19 -17.47 -7.00 -14.37
N GLY A 20 -16.99 -7.40 -13.20
CA GLY A 20 -16.83 -8.81 -12.89
C GLY A 20 -15.93 -9.05 -11.68
N ILE A 21 -15.84 -10.32 -11.33
CA ILE A 21 -14.92 -10.82 -10.30
C ILE A 21 -14.15 -11.97 -10.93
N LEU A 22 -12.83 -11.94 -10.83
CA LEU A 22 -11.98 -13.07 -11.13
C LEU A 22 -11.67 -13.81 -9.83
N LEU A 23 -12.00 -15.09 -9.80
CA LEU A 23 -11.67 -15.97 -8.70
C LEU A 23 -10.59 -16.96 -9.17
N VAL A 24 -9.45 -16.95 -8.49
CA VAL A 24 -8.39 -17.93 -8.68
C VAL A 24 -8.44 -18.92 -7.53
N THR A 25 -8.63 -20.19 -7.84
CA THR A 25 -8.68 -21.28 -6.85
C THR A 25 -7.54 -22.25 -7.08
N PHE A 26 -6.97 -22.72 -5.99
CA PHE A 26 -5.95 -23.76 -5.99
C PHE A 26 -6.54 -25.03 -5.37
N SER A 27 -6.24 -26.19 -5.95
CA SER A 27 -6.72 -27.48 -5.46
C SER A 27 -5.63 -28.55 -5.63
N GLY A 28 -5.72 -29.65 -4.86
CA GLY A 28 -4.72 -30.70 -4.84
C GLY A 28 -3.62 -30.44 -3.81
N ASP A 29 -2.46 -31.05 -3.99
CA ASP A 29 -1.29 -30.88 -3.10
C ASP A 29 -0.54 -29.60 -3.46
N VAL A 30 -1.14 -28.46 -3.12
CA VAL A 30 -0.59 -27.14 -3.40
C VAL A 30 -0.16 -26.46 -2.12
N LYS A 31 1.09 -26.03 -2.07
CA LYS A 31 1.61 -25.16 -1.00
C LYS A 31 1.53 -23.72 -1.46
N VAL A 32 0.99 -22.84 -0.61
CA VAL A 32 0.86 -21.40 -0.92
C VAL A 32 1.58 -20.60 0.15
N MET A 33 2.39 -19.65 -0.29
CA MET A 33 3.02 -18.64 0.55
C MET A 33 2.59 -17.26 0.06
N THR A 34 2.24 -16.38 1.00
CA THR A 34 1.91 -14.99 0.68
C THR A 34 2.88 -14.06 1.40
N THR A 35 3.40 -13.08 0.69
CA THR A 35 4.23 -12.02 1.27
C THR A 35 3.73 -10.67 0.80
N SER A 36 4.13 -9.61 1.50
CA SER A 36 3.84 -8.25 1.07
C SER A 36 4.98 -7.30 1.40
N VAL A 37 5.14 -6.27 0.60
CA VAL A 37 6.11 -5.22 0.81
C VAL A 37 5.56 -3.86 0.40
N MET A 38 5.76 -2.85 1.24
CA MET A 38 5.44 -1.46 0.93
C MET A 38 6.68 -0.73 0.42
N GLY A 39 7.76 -0.72 1.19
CA GLY A 39 9.05 -0.13 0.85
C GLY A 39 9.22 1.33 1.26
N TRP A 40 8.17 2.01 1.73
CA TRP A 40 8.29 3.36 2.30
C TRP A 40 8.97 3.30 3.66
N GLN A 41 9.90 4.23 3.89
CA GLN A 41 10.72 4.23 5.09
C GLN A 41 10.08 5.06 6.20
N PRO A 42 9.97 4.54 7.44
CA PRO A 42 9.47 5.32 8.58
C PRO A 42 10.31 6.57 8.84
N LEU A 43 9.64 7.68 9.12
CA LEU A 43 10.25 8.98 9.40
C LEU A 43 9.78 9.52 10.76
N GLY A 44 10.73 9.91 11.60
CA GLY A 44 10.43 10.50 12.90
C GLY A 44 9.88 9.50 13.91
N ARG A 45 9.08 9.98 14.85
CA ARG A 45 8.52 9.17 15.94
C ARG A 45 7.13 8.63 15.63
N THR A 46 6.77 7.56 16.30
CA THR A 46 5.39 7.07 16.34
C THR A 46 4.48 8.05 17.07
N MET A 47 3.27 8.20 16.57
CA MET A 47 2.22 9.06 17.11
C MET A 47 0.95 8.23 17.34
N THR A 48 0.15 8.63 18.33
CA THR A 48 -1.13 7.98 18.63
C THR A 48 -2.27 8.77 18.01
N ILE A 49 -3.21 8.10 17.36
CA ILE A 49 -4.49 8.70 16.96
C ILE A 49 -5.31 8.94 18.22
N THR A 50 -5.50 10.20 18.60
CA THR A 50 -6.18 10.59 19.84
C THR A 50 -7.63 11.01 19.63
N ALA A 51 -8.03 11.34 18.40
CA ALA A 51 -9.43 11.59 18.04
C ALA A 51 -9.67 11.36 16.55
N ILE A 52 -10.90 10.95 16.21
CA ILE A 52 -11.41 10.79 14.84
C ILE A 52 -12.77 11.49 14.71
N ASP A 53 -13.10 11.96 13.49
CA ASP A 53 -14.39 12.48 13.10
C ASP A 53 -15.08 11.52 12.12
N GLY A 54 -15.13 10.25 12.48
CA GLY A 54 -15.56 9.14 11.65
C GLY A 54 -14.37 8.25 11.22
N PRO A 55 -14.64 7.06 10.69
CA PRO A 55 -13.61 6.03 10.50
C PRO A 55 -12.52 6.39 9.48
N LEU A 56 -12.80 7.32 8.57
CA LEU A 56 -11.87 7.80 7.54
C LEU A 56 -11.30 9.19 7.83
N VAL A 57 -11.53 9.75 9.03
CA VAL A 57 -11.10 11.12 9.35
C VAL A 57 -10.35 11.15 10.66
N ILE A 58 -9.05 11.33 10.60
CA ILE A 58 -8.19 11.52 11.77
C ILE A 58 -8.24 13.00 12.17
N ARG A 59 -8.84 13.30 13.34
CA ARG A 59 -8.92 14.65 13.86
C ARG A 59 -7.62 15.07 14.55
N SER A 60 -7.06 14.20 15.37
CA SER A 60 -5.85 14.53 16.12
C SER A 60 -4.88 13.35 16.27
N LEU A 61 -3.59 13.71 16.24
CA LEU A 61 -2.45 12.85 16.58
C LEU A 61 -1.78 13.46 17.82
N ASP A 62 -1.55 12.67 18.87
CA ASP A 62 -0.95 13.10 20.14
C ASP A 62 -1.58 14.41 20.67
N HIS A 63 -2.91 14.50 20.63
CA HIS A 63 -3.71 15.66 21.04
C HIS A 63 -3.46 16.97 20.27
N LYS A 64 -2.76 16.91 19.13
CA LYS A 64 -2.59 18.02 18.18
C LYS A 64 -3.45 17.79 16.95
N PRO A 65 -3.91 18.84 16.23
CA PRO A 65 -4.53 18.65 14.92
C PRO A 65 -3.68 17.76 14.02
N ALA A 66 -4.30 16.82 13.29
CA ALA A 66 -3.54 15.83 12.54
C ALA A 66 -2.62 16.46 11.48
N THR A 67 -3.00 17.62 10.90
CA THR A 67 -2.18 18.40 9.97
C THR A 67 -0.96 19.05 10.63
N TYR A 68 -0.95 19.22 11.97
CA TYR A 68 0.16 19.88 12.67
C TYR A 68 1.52 19.27 12.34
N PHE A 69 1.60 17.96 12.25
CA PHE A 69 2.87 17.26 12.00
C PHE A 69 3.35 17.47 10.56
N TYR A 70 2.43 17.49 9.59
CA TYR A 70 2.74 17.80 8.20
C TYR A 70 3.23 19.26 8.04
N GLN A 71 2.53 20.21 8.67
CA GLN A 71 3.00 21.60 8.70
C GLN A 71 4.37 21.74 9.35
N LYS A 72 4.58 21.07 10.48
CA LYS A 72 5.82 21.17 11.24
C LYS A 72 7.03 20.61 10.50
N TYR A 73 6.88 19.47 9.81
CA TYR A 73 8.00 18.77 9.21
C TYR A 73 8.14 19.00 7.70
N LEU A 74 7.04 19.21 7.01
CA LEU A 74 7.03 19.39 5.56
C LEU A 74 6.68 20.82 5.13
N HIS A 75 6.33 21.69 6.07
CA HIS A 75 5.89 23.07 5.81
C HIS A 75 4.70 23.16 4.84
N SER A 76 3.93 22.10 4.70
CA SER A 76 2.80 22.01 3.78
C SER A 76 1.63 21.25 4.38
N THR A 77 0.44 21.59 3.93
CA THR A 77 -0.81 20.85 4.14
C THR A 77 -1.53 20.60 2.81
N ASP A 78 -0.85 20.83 1.69
CA ASP A 78 -1.33 20.49 0.36
C ASP A 78 -1.01 19.03 0.06
N PHE A 79 -2.02 18.16 0.23
CA PHE A 79 -1.91 16.72 0.01
C PHE A 79 -2.14 16.29 -1.44
N GLY A 80 -2.49 17.22 -2.35
CA GLY A 80 -2.87 16.88 -3.72
C GLY A 80 -1.72 16.41 -4.63
N LYS A 81 -0.45 16.70 -4.29
CA LYS A 81 0.72 16.36 -5.13
C LYS A 81 1.81 15.59 -4.39
N SER A 82 1.86 15.66 -3.07
CA SER A 82 2.88 15.03 -2.23
C SER A 82 2.40 13.82 -1.43
N ASP A 83 1.15 13.43 -1.60
CA ASP A 83 0.48 12.38 -0.81
C ASP A 83 1.22 11.05 -0.85
N LEU A 84 1.77 10.70 -2.01
CA LEU A 84 2.47 9.45 -2.22
C LEU A 84 3.88 9.44 -1.61
N LEU A 85 4.47 10.63 -1.40
CA LEU A 85 5.81 10.75 -0.83
C LEU A 85 5.80 10.56 0.69
N PHE A 86 4.76 11.05 1.38
CA PHE A 86 4.72 11.12 2.84
C PHE A 86 3.42 10.55 3.44
N PRO A 87 3.12 9.26 3.25
CA PRO A 87 1.99 8.64 3.93
C PRO A 87 2.24 8.54 5.44
N LEU A 88 1.18 8.32 6.21
CA LEU A 88 1.29 7.69 7.51
C LEU A 88 1.35 6.18 7.34
N VAL A 89 2.10 5.50 8.19
CA VAL A 89 2.21 4.05 8.23
C VAL A 89 1.78 3.54 9.59
N ARG A 90 0.97 2.51 9.59
CA ARG A 90 0.58 1.74 10.75
C ARG A 90 1.12 0.33 10.60
N SER A 91 1.90 -0.15 11.57
CA SER A 91 2.40 -1.53 11.56
C SER A 91 1.45 -2.45 12.33
N ARG A 92 1.03 -3.54 11.70
CA ARG A 92 0.28 -4.62 12.33
C ARG A 92 0.85 -5.97 11.88
N HIS A 93 1.16 -6.86 12.84
CA HIS A 93 1.64 -8.22 12.54
C HIS A 93 2.77 -8.24 11.49
N GLN A 94 3.77 -7.36 11.64
CA GLN A 94 4.91 -7.19 10.72
C GLN A 94 4.55 -6.67 9.31
N VAL A 95 3.29 -6.30 9.07
CA VAL A 95 2.86 -5.67 7.81
C VAL A 95 2.69 -4.19 8.00
N GLN A 96 3.26 -3.43 7.09
CA GLN A 96 3.05 -1.99 6.99
C GLN A 96 1.74 -1.71 6.25
N LEU A 97 0.88 -0.94 6.88
CA LEU A 97 -0.40 -0.49 6.32
C LEU A 97 -0.30 1.01 6.05
N SER A 98 -0.41 1.40 4.80
CA SER A 98 -0.45 2.81 4.42
C SER A 98 -1.77 3.44 4.85
N VAL A 99 -1.67 4.56 5.56
CA VAL A 99 -2.77 5.48 5.87
C VAL A 99 -2.50 6.76 5.10
N LEU A 100 -3.05 6.82 3.88
CA LEU A 100 -2.76 7.91 2.95
C LEU A 100 -3.68 9.10 3.26
N PRO A 101 -3.14 10.29 3.59
CA PRO A 101 -3.95 11.50 3.70
C PRO A 101 -4.38 11.94 2.30
N LEU A 102 -5.68 12.12 2.12
CA LEU A 102 -6.28 12.54 0.84
C LEU A 102 -6.60 14.03 0.79
N GLU A 103 -6.97 14.59 1.95
CA GLU A 103 -7.40 15.97 2.06
C GLU A 103 -7.24 16.47 3.49
N SER A 104 -6.90 17.75 3.64
CA SER A 104 -6.93 18.45 4.93
C SER A 104 -8.25 19.23 5.08
N ARG A 105 -8.85 19.17 6.28
CA ARG A 105 -10.02 19.96 6.62
C ARG A 105 -9.63 21.25 7.32
N SER A 106 -10.52 22.24 7.31
CA SER A 106 -10.28 23.56 7.92
C SER A 106 -9.99 23.50 9.43
N ASN A 107 -10.47 22.46 10.12
CA ASN A 107 -10.18 22.22 11.54
C ASN A 107 -8.87 21.46 11.79
N GLY A 108 -8.05 21.22 10.76
CA GLY A 108 -6.79 20.49 10.84
C GLY A 108 -6.92 18.98 10.89
N ALA A 109 -8.12 18.43 10.63
CA ALA A 109 -8.30 16.98 10.48
C ALA A 109 -7.83 16.50 9.11
N LEU A 110 -7.46 15.23 9.00
CA LEU A 110 -7.04 14.56 7.78
C LEU A 110 -8.09 13.54 7.34
N GLN A 111 -8.61 13.69 6.12
CA GLN A 111 -9.34 12.65 5.42
C GLN A 111 -8.34 11.60 4.92
N THR A 112 -8.62 10.31 5.18
CA THR A 112 -7.72 9.22 4.80
C THR A 112 -8.42 8.15 3.95
N ASN A 113 -7.63 7.27 3.35
CA ASN A 113 -8.12 6.19 2.46
C ASN A 113 -8.48 4.89 3.21
N VAL A 114 -8.15 4.78 4.49
CA VAL A 114 -8.38 3.56 5.30
C VAL A 114 -9.00 3.90 6.64
N PHE A 115 -9.72 2.94 7.22
CA PHE A 115 -10.34 3.07 8.53
C PHE A 115 -9.28 3.17 9.62
N SER A 116 -9.47 4.13 10.50
CA SER A 116 -8.62 4.41 11.66
C SER A 116 -9.44 4.39 12.95
N HIS A 117 -8.79 4.08 14.05
CA HIS A 117 -9.41 4.03 15.37
C HIS A 117 -8.59 4.85 16.35
N VAL A 118 -9.26 5.40 17.37
CA VAL A 118 -8.56 6.02 18.52
C VAL A 118 -7.68 4.96 19.18
N GLY A 119 -6.43 5.33 19.48
CA GLY A 119 -5.42 4.43 20.00
C GLY A 119 -4.53 3.76 18.95
N ASP A 120 -4.89 3.81 17.66
CA ASP A 120 -4.00 3.33 16.60
C ASP A 120 -2.67 4.10 16.61
N GLN A 121 -1.57 3.38 16.47
CA GLN A 121 -0.23 3.93 16.36
C GLN A 121 0.12 4.14 14.89
N VAL A 122 0.54 5.35 14.56
CA VAL A 122 0.95 5.71 13.19
C VAL A 122 2.28 6.44 13.22
N GLN A 123 3.04 6.34 12.14
CA GLN A 123 4.29 7.04 11.94
C GLN A 123 4.30 7.65 10.54
N MET A 124 4.86 8.83 10.38
CA MET A 124 5.13 9.34 9.04
C MET A 124 6.12 8.40 8.33
N ALA A 125 5.99 8.30 7.03
CA ALA A 125 6.96 7.60 6.21
C ALA A 125 7.30 8.46 4.99
N TYR A 126 8.42 8.17 4.34
CA TYR A 126 8.77 8.82 3.09
C TYR A 126 9.04 7.78 2.01
N GLY A 127 8.67 8.12 0.79
CA GLY A 127 8.94 7.31 -0.39
C GLY A 127 10.29 7.72 -1.00
N ASP A 128 11.13 6.72 -1.23
CA ASP A 128 12.34 6.80 -2.02
C ASP A 128 12.29 5.69 -3.07
N PRO A 129 12.33 6.01 -4.37
CA PRO A 129 12.20 5.01 -5.42
C PRO A 129 13.21 3.87 -5.31
N ASP A 130 14.47 4.17 -5.00
CA ASP A 130 15.52 3.17 -4.88
C ASP A 130 15.26 2.22 -3.71
N GLN A 131 14.79 2.77 -2.58
CA GLN A 131 14.43 1.97 -1.39
C GLN A 131 13.20 1.11 -1.65
N VAL A 132 12.20 1.60 -2.39
CA VAL A 132 11.02 0.82 -2.77
C VAL A 132 11.40 -0.33 -3.69
N ILE A 133 12.31 -0.11 -4.64
CA ILE A 133 12.85 -1.15 -5.52
C ILE A 133 13.67 -2.18 -4.72
N LEU A 134 14.59 -1.70 -3.89
CA LEU A 134 15.42 -2.57 -3.05
C LEU A 134 14.57 -3.46 -2.14
N SER A 135 13.64 -2.88 -1.40
CA SER A 135 12.73 -3.62 -0.51
C SER A 135 11.91 -4.67 -1.26
N SER A 136 11.54 -4.38 -2.52
CA SER A 136 10.82 -5.34 -3.37
C SER A 136 11.70 -6.52 -3.78
N ARG A 137 12.98 -6.28 -4.10
CA ARG A 137 13.96 -7.34 -4.37
C ARG A 137 14.26 -8.18 -3.12
N GLU A 138 14.38 -7.56 -1.96
CA GLU A 138 14.53 -8.27 -0.68
C GLU A 138 13.31 -9.15 -0.37
N ALA A 139 12.10 -8.69 -0.73
CA ALA A 139 10.89 -9.51 -0.60
C ALA A 139 10.95 -10.75 -1.49
N LEU A 140 11.47 -10.63 -2.72
CA LEU A 140 11.73 -11.78 -3.59
C LEU A 140 12.70 -12.77 -2.93
N GLY A 141 13.81 -12.30 -2.37
CA GLY A 141 14.79 -13.15 -1.68
C GLY A 141 14.19 -13.96 -0.51
N ARG A 142 13.16 -13.43 0.17
CA ARG A 142 12.43 -14.19 1.19
C ARG A 142 11.60 -15.34 0.64
N ILE A 143 11.18 -15.24 -0.63
CA ILE A 143 10.35 -16.27 -1.30
C ILE A 143 11.23 -17.36 -1.92
N GLU A 144 12.50 -17.09 -2.22
CA GLU A 144 13.42 -18.06 -2.85
C GLU A 144 13.49 -19.39 -2.10
N HIS A 145 13.51 -19.36 -0.77
CA HIS A 145 13.54 -20.58 0.04
C HIS A 145 12.26 -21.43 -0.05
N PHE A 146 11.15 -20.81 -0.48
CA PHE A 146 9.91 -21.54 -0.75
C PHE A 146 9.97 -22.29 -2.08
N ALA A 147 10.90 -21.89 -2.97
CA ALA A 147 11.09 -22.44 -4.32
C ALA A 147 9.78 -22.51 -5.13
N PRO A 148 9.09 -21.37 -5.35
CA PRO A 148 7.80 -21.36 -6.02
C PRO A 148 7.94 -21.77 -7.51
N GLU A 149 7.03 -22.59 -7.99
CA GLU A 149 6.89 -22.93 -9.42
C GLU A 149 6.21 -21.79 -10.21
N GLY A 150 5.47 -20.92 -9.53
CA GLY A 150 4.85 -19.74 -10.09
C GLY A 150 4.40 -18.76 -9.00
N MET A 151 4.23 -17.50 -9.38
CA MET A 151 3.78 -16.43 -8.51
C MET A 151 2.63 -15.67 -9.14
N LEU A 152 1.75 -15.10 -8.30
CA LEU A 152 0.76 -14.10 -8.72
C LEU A 152 1.13 -12.77 -8.08
N LEU A 153 1.43 -11.75 -8.89
CA LEU A 153 1.82 -10.43 -8.42
C LEU A 153 0.61 -9.48 -8.40
N ILE A 154 0.30 -8.93 -7.24
CA ILE A 154 -0.74 -7.92 -7.08
C ILE A 154 -0.06 -6.65 -6.58
N SER A 155 0.06 -5.64 -7.42
CA SER A 155 0.74 -4.38 -7.10
C SER A 155 -0.25 -3.23 -7.05
N CYS A 156 -0.17 -2.41 -6.00
CA CYS A 156 -0.93 -1.17 -5.97
C CYS A 156 -0.55 -0.25 -7.13
N VAL A 157 -1.54 0.30 -7.81
CA VAL A 157 -1.34 1.26 -8.90
C VAL A 157 -0.54 2.50 -8.43
N THR A 158 -0.65 2.86 -7.17
CA THR A 158 0.14 3.93 -6.55
C THR A 158 1.65 3.71 -6.70
N ARG A 159 2.12 2.45 -6.62
CA ARG A 159 3.53 2.12 -6.84
C ARG A 159 3.96 2.43 -8.27
N ARG A 160 3.11 2.14 -9.25
CA ARG A 160 3.37 2.47 -10.66
C ARG A 160 3.48 3.99 -10.87
N TYR A 161 2.55 4.76 -10.28
CA TYR A 161 2.61 6.23 -10.38
C TYR A 161 3.83 6.82 -9.67
N PHE A 162 4.21 6.25 -8.54
CA PHE A 162 5.37 6.69 -7.77
C PHE A 162 6.69 6.35 -8.48
N LEU A 163 6.84 5.11 -8.94
CA LEU A 163 8.08 4.60 -9.55
C LEU A 163 8.18 4.91 -11.06
N LYS A 164 7.07 5.24 -11.71
CA LYS A 164 7.01 5.51 -13.16
C LYS A 164 7.62 4.35 -13.97
N GLU A 165 8.64 4.64 -14.77
CA GLU A 165 9.33 3.65 -15.62
C GLU A 165 10.11 2.62 -14.81
N ASP A 166 10.61 3.00 -13.62
CA ASP A 166 11.35 2.10 -12.73
C ASP A 166 10.50 0.97 -12.14
N ALA A 167 9.16 1.08 -12.19
CA ALA A 167 8.27 0.00 -11.80
C ALA A 167 8.54 -1.31 -12.56
N ASN A 168 9.01 -1.23 -13.79
CA ASN A 168 9.35 -2.39 -14.62
C ASN A 168 10.55 -3.18 -14.07
N GLN A 169 11.48 -2.54 -13.37
CA GLN A 169 12.63 -3.21 -12.76
C GLN A 169 12.21 -4.24 -11.71
N ILE A 170 11.12 -3.95 -10.98
CA ILE A 170 10.57 -4.89 -9.99
C ILE A 170 9.93 -6.06 -10.71
N LEU A 171 9.04 -5.78 -11.68
CA LEU A 171 8.30 -6.82 -12.40
C LEU A 171 9.26 -7.76 -13.15
N SER A 172 10.31 -7.23 -13.78
CA SER A 172 11.34 -8.04 -14.43
C SER A 172 12.03 -8.99 -13.45
N ALA A 173 12.45 -8.50 -12.28
CA ALA A 173 13.14 -9.32 -11.28
C ALA A 173 12.30 -10.54 -10.83
N TYR A 174 10.98 -10.36 -10.66
CA TYR A 174 10.08 -11.45 -10.33
C TYR A 174 9.83 -12.39 -11.52
N GLY A 175 9.69 -11.84 -12.73
CA GLY A 175 9.51 -12.61 -13.96
C GLY A 175 10.75 -13.43 -14.37
N ASP A 176 11.93 -12.95 -14.04
CA ASP A 176 13.20 -13.67 -14.28
C ASP A 176 13.35 -14.88 -13.32
N PHE A 177 12.72 -14.81 -12.15
CA PHE A 177 12.78 -15.89 -11.15
C PHE A 177 11.86 -17.07 -11.51
N CYS A 178 10.59 -16.80 -11.84
CA CYS A 178 9.64 -17.82 -12.31
C CYS A 178 8.46 -17.16 -13.04
N VAL A 179 7.50 -17.97 -13.51
CA VAL A 179 6.27 -17.44 -14.13
C VAL A 179 5.51 -16.61 -13.11
N ALA A 180 5.41 -15.31 -13.33
CA ALA A 180 4.87 -14.33 -12.40
C ALA A 180 3.83 -13.38 -13.05
N PRO A 181 2.66 -13.91 -13.48
CA PRO A 181 1.57 -13.06 -13.96
C PRO A 181 1.06 -12.16 -12.84
N GLY A 182 0.46 -11.02 -13.22
CA GLY A 182 -0.10 -10.12 -12.25
C GLY A 182 -0.69 -8.86 -12.85
N GLY A 183 -0.98 -7.90 -11.99
CA GLY A 183 -1.55 -6.64 -12.43
C GLY A 183 -1.49 -5.55 -11.37
N TYR A 184 -1.78 -4.33 -11.82
CA TYR A 184 -1.94 -3.19 -10.94
C TYR A 184 -3.39 -3.05 -10.49
N VAL A 185 -3.60 -2.82 -9.19
CA VAL A 185 -4.91 -2.73 -8.54
C VAL A 185 -5.05 -1.44 -7.73
N ASN A 186 -6.30 -1.03 -7.48
CA ASN A 186 -6.62 0.13 -6.65
C ASN A 186 -6.88 -0.29 -5.19
N GLY A 187 -5.84 -0.78 -4.51
CA GLY A 187 -5.90 -1.28 -3.14
C GLY A 187 -5.94 -2.80 -3.09
N GLU A 188 -5.35 -3.33 -2.06
CA GLU A 188 -5.12 -4.74 -1.86
C GLU A 188 -5.76 -5.20 -0.54
N LEU A 189 -6.14 -6.48 -0.49
CA LEU A 189 -6.51 -7.17 0.73
C LEU A 189 -5.58 -8.36 0.91
N ILE A 190 -4.94 -8.44 2.06
CA ILE A 190 -4.10 -9.59 2.43
C ILE A 190 -4.63 -10.24 3.70
N ARG A 191 -4.54 -11.56 3.77
CA ARG A 191 -4.87 -12.32 4.98
C ARG A 191 -3.59 -12.70 5.71
N ILE A 192 -3.45 -12.23 6.97
CA ILE A 192 -2.29 -12.47 7.82
C ILE A 192 -2.82 -12.95 9.18
N ASP A 193 -2.29 -14.07 9.66
CA ASP A 193 -2.69 -14.68 10.95
C ASP A 193 -4.21 -14.82 11.10
N GLY A 194 -4.87 -15.25 10.01
CA GLY A 194 -6.31 -15.44 9.99
C GLY A 194 -7.15 -14.15 9.89
N LYS A 195 -6.53 -12.97 9.87
CA LYS A 195 -7.22 -11.68 9.76
C LYS A 195 -6.99 -11.05 8.38
N THR A 196 -8.06 -10.56 7.78
CA THR A 196 -7.98 -9.79 6.54
C THR A 196 -7.60 -8.33 6.84
N GLN A 197 -6.59 -7.83 6.17
CA GLN A 197 -6.10 -6.46 6.26
C GLN A 197 -6.22 -5.78 4.90
N ALA A 198 -6.74 -4.55 4.89
CA ALA A 198 -6.65 -3.70 3.72
C ALA A 198 -5.26 -3.07 3.68
N THR A 199 -4.57 -3.24 2.57
CA THR A 199 -3.28 -2.62 2.30
C THR A 199 -3.41 -1.65 1.14
N ASN A 200 -2.46 -0.73 1.05
CA ASN A 200 -2.30 0.18 -0.08
C ASN A 200 -0.82 0.45 -0.26
N MET A 201 -0.41 0.84 -1.47
CA MET A 201 0.98 1.09 -1.80
C MET A 201 1.88 -0.16 -1.65
N THR A 202 1.27 -1.35 -1.62
CA THR A 202 1.98 -2.62 -1.46
C THR A 202 2.13 -3.38 -2.76
N LEU A 203 3.13 -4.28 -2.77
CA LEU A 203 3.24 -5.41 -3.67
C LEU A 203 3.00 -6.67 -2.82
N ILE A 204 2.07 -7.50 -3.26
CA ILE A 204 1.73 -8.81 -2.68
C ILE A 204 2.12 -9.88 -3.67
#